data_beef124d5495c626363a5d37735dfc46
#
_entry.id   beef124d5495c626363a5d37735dfc46
#
_cell.length_a   1.000
_cell.length_b   1.000
_cell.length_c   1.000
_cell.angle_alpha   90.00
_cell.angle_beta   90.00
_cell.angle_gamma   90.00
#
_symmetry.space_group_name_H-M   'P 1'
#
loop_
_entity.id
_entity.type
_entity.pdbx_description
1 polymer ?
#
loop_
_entity_poly.entity_id
_entity_poly.type
_entity_poly.pdbx_seq_one_letter_code
_entity_poly.pdbx_strand_id
1 'polypeptide(L)'
;MDALATGRRIKCLTCMDDFTKECLTVTVAFGISGVQVARILDSIALFRGYPATIRTDQGPEFTSRALDQWAFEHGVELRLIQPGKPTQNGFIESFNGRFRDECLNEHWFGDVSHARKTISEWRQDYNECRPHSALNYQTPSEFAASWRKDNSESEGSDITN
;
A
#
# COMPACT_ATOMS: atom_id res chain seq x y z
N MET A 1 2.26 2.68 17.51
CA MET A 1 2.65 3.96 16.92
C MET A 1 4.16 4.12 17.07
N ASP A 2 4.84 4.45 16.01
CA ASP A 2 6.28 4.44 15.97
C ASP A 2 6.85 5.83 16.22
N ALA A 3 8.12 5.90 16.61
CA ALA A 3 8.74 7.17 16.97
C ALA A 3 10.18 7.24 16.45
N LEU A 4 10.66 8.47 16.21
CA LEU A 4 12.06 8.76 15.98
C LEU A 4 12.87 8.62 17.27
N ALA A 5 14.18 8.56 17.15
CA ALA A 5 15.10 8.52 18.29
C ALA A 5 14.90 9.73 19.23
N THR A 6 14.43 10.86 18.71
CA THR A 6 14.07 12.06 19.50
C THR A 6 12.80 11.91 20.34
N GLY A 7 12.05 10.82 20.17
CA GLY A 7 10.77 10.60 20.80
C GLY A 7 9.57 11.14 20.02
N ARG A 8 9.79 11.87 18.93
CA ARG A 8 8.70 12.40 18.11
C ARG A 8 8.02 11.26 17.34
N ARG A 9 6.69 11.18 17.47
CA ARG A 9 5.90 10.10 16.86
C ARG A 9 5.80 10.28 15.34
N ILE A 10 5.83 9.15 14.64
CA ILE A 10 5.61 9.10 13.20
C ILE A 10 4.44 8.18 12.89
N LYS A 11 3.78 8.46 11.77
CA LYS A 11 2.74 7.60 11.19
C LYS A 11 3.22 7.02 9.88
N CYS A 12 2.86 5.77 9.63
CA CYS A 12 3.12 5.10 8.35
C CYS A 12 1.78 4.75 7.70
N LEU A 13 1.58 5.23 6.48
CA LEU A 13 0.46 4.82 5.64
C LEU A 13 0.95 3.73 4.69
N THR A 14 0.37 2.54 4.79
CA THR A 14 0.66 1.43 3.88
C THR A 14 -0.46 1.25 2.89
N CYS A 15 -0.12 1.06 1.62
CA CYS A 15 -1.07 0.77 0.57
C CYS A 15 -0.62 -0.49 -0.18
N MET A 16 -1.49 -1.48 -0.23
CA MET A 16 -1.21 -2.79 -0.81
C MET A 16 -2.15 -3.08 -1.97
N ASP A 17 -1.63 -3.71 -3.01
CA ASP A 17 -2.45 -4.31 -4.05
C ASP A 17 -2.84 -5.72 -3.62
N ASP A 18 -4.13 -5.94 -3.41
CA ASP A 18 -4.65 -7.24 -2.92
C ASP A 18 -4.47 -8.36 -3.95
N PHE A 19 -4.43 -8.03 -5.23
CA PHE A 19 -4.27 -9.01 -6.30
C PHE A 19 -2.80 -9.39 -6.53
N THR A 20 -1.92 -8.40 -6.74
CA THR A 20 -0.50 -8.66 -6.99
C THR A 20 0.31 -8.86 -5.73
N LYS A 21 -0.24 -8.53 -4.57
CA LYS A 21 0.43 -8.53 -3.27
C LYS A 21 1.59 -7.52 -3.19
N GLU A 22 1.71 -6.62 -4.15
CA GLU A 22 2.69 -5.55 -4.10
C GLU A 22 2.37 -4.54 -3.00
N CYS A 23 3.39 -4.09 -2.29
CA CYS A 23 3.30 -2.91 -1.45
C CYS A 23 3.52 -1.67 -2.33
N LEU A 24 2.47 -0.89 -2.54
CA LEU A 24 2.50 0.25 -3.46
C LEU A 24 3.19 1.46 -2.84
N THR A 25 2.99 1.65 -1.55
CA THR A 25 3.67 2.70 -0.78
C THR A 25 3.69 2.39 0.70
N VAL A 26 4.73 2.84 1.36
CA VAL A 26 4.76 3.07 2.82
C VAL A 26 5.17 4.52 3.01
N THR A 27 4.20 5.38 3.25
CA THR A 27 4.43 6.83 3.41
C THR A 27 4.60 7.17 4.88
N VAL A 28 5.70 7.84 5.20
CA VAL A 28 6.06 8.23 6.56
C VAL A 28 5.84 9.73 6.76
N ALA A 29 5.10 10.10 7.78
CA ALA A 29 4.85 11.50 8.14
C ALA A 29 4.57 11.62 9.64
N PHE A 30 4.61 12.85 10.16
CA PHE A 30 4.25 13.09 11.56
C PHE A 30 2.74 13.02 11.79
N GLY A 31 1.96 13.35 10.78
CA GLY A 31 0.51 13.20 10.76
C GLY A 31 0.03 13.03 9.35
N ILE A 32 -1.10 12.33 9.16
CA ILE A 32 -1.67 12.08 7.84
C ILE A 32 -3.14 12.45 7.88
N SER A 33 -3.52 13.46 7.10
CA SER A 33 -4.91 13.89 6.93
C SER A 33 -5.56 13.21 5.73
N GLY A 34 -6.88 13.31 5.61
CA GLY A 34 -7.62 12.79 4.46
C GLY A 34 -7.16 13.41 3.14
N VAL A 35 -6.82 14.70 3.13
CA VAL A 35 -6.27 15.37 1.95
C VAL A 35 -4.92 14.76 1.56
N GLN A 36 -4.07 14.46 2.52
CA GLN A 36 -2.78 13.82 2.25
C GLN A 36 -2.95 12.39 1.73
N VAL A 37 -3.90 11.62 2.27
CA VAL A 37 -4.24 10.30 1.74
C VAL A 37 -4.65 10.40 0.27
N ALA A 38 -5.52 11.34 -0.08
CA ALA A 38 -5.94 11.57 -1.46
C ALA A 38 -4.75 11.89 -2.39
N ARG A 39 -3.82 12.73 -1.94
CA ARG A 39 -2.60 13.05 -2.72
C ARG A 39 -1.69 11.84 -2.91
N ILE A 40 -1.55 11.02 -1.89
CA ILE A 40 -0.76 9.79 -1.98
C ILE A 40 -1.38 8.83 -2.99
N LEU A 41 -2.70 8.67 -2.95
CA LEU A 41 -3.43 7.83 -3.91
C LEU A 41 -3.33 8.37 -5.34
N ASP A 42 -3.39 9.68 -5.53
CA ASP A 42 -3.17 10.31 -6.84
C ASP A 42 -1.77 9.99 -7.39
N SER A 43 -0.75 10.04 -6.55
CA SER A 43 0.62 9.72 -6.98
C SER A 43 0.79 8.26 -7.37
N ILE A 44 0.12 7.34 -6.68
CA ILE A 44 0.09 5.93 -7.07
C ILE A 44 -0.64 5.76 -8.40
N ALA A 45 -1.75 6.46 -8.58
CA ALA A 45 -2.57 6.37 -9.79
C ALA A 45 -1.86 6.84 -11.06
N LEU A 46 -0.83 7.70 -10.95
CA LEU A 46 -0.01 8.09 -12.10
C LEU A 46 0.66 6.89 -12.78
N PHE A 47 0.97 5.85 -12.03
CA PHE A 47 1.65 4.66 -12.54
C PHE A 47 0.70 3.47 -12.72
N ARG A 48 -0.35 3.37 -11.92
CA ARG A 48 -1.21 2.18 -11.88
C ARG A 48 -2.65 2.45 -12.29
N GLY A 49 -3.03 3.71 -12.48
CA GLY A 49 -4.43 4.09 -12.65
C GLY A 49 -5.20 4.05 -11.34
N TYR A 50 -6.46 4.46 -11.38
CA TYR A 50 -7.33 4.47 -10.22
C TYR A 50 -7.92 3.09 -9.97
N PRO A 51 -7.95 2.61 -8.71
CA PRO A 51 -8.56 1.32 -8.40
C PRO A 51 -10.08 1.39 -8.45
N ALA A 52 -10.73 0.25 -8.63
CA ALA A 52 -12.19 0.17 -8.52
C ALA A 52 -12.64 0.33 -7.07
N THR A 53 -11.91 -0.27 -6.14
CA THR A 53 -12.27 -0.32 -4.72
C THR A 53 -11.04 -0.15 -3.86
N ILE A 54 -11.17 0.58 -2.75
CA ILE A 54 -10.18 0.67 -1.69
C ILE A 54 -10.82 0.22 -0.39
N ARG A 55 -10.18 -0.72 0.31
CA ARG A 55 -10.57 -1.15 1.66
C ARG A 55 -9.68 -0.48 2.68
N THR A 56 -10.28 0.13 3.69
CA THR A 56 -9.56 0.84 4.75
C THR A 56 -10.18 0.53 6.11
N ASP A 57 -9.44 0.79 7.18
CA ASP A 57 -10.03 0.87 8.51
C ASP A 57 -10.84 2.18 8.67
N GLN A 58 -11.41 2.42 9.84
CA GLN A 58 -12.23 3.59 10.13
C GLN A 58 -11.45 4.73 10.79
N GLY A 59 -10.16 4.83 10.53
CA GLY A 59 -9.35 5.94 11.01
C GLY A 59 -9.86 7.30 10.49
N PRO A 60 -9.60 8.40 11.22
CA PRO A 60 -10.09 9.74 10.83
C PRO A 60 -9.66 10.17 9.43
N GLU A 61 -8.46 9.78 9.00
CA GLU A 61 -7.93 10.07 7.66
C GLU A 61 -8.72 9.38 6.55
N PHE A 62 -9.37 8.24 6.84
CA PHE A 62 -10.14 7.47 5.89
C PHE A 62 -11.64 7.79 5.91
N THR A 63 -12.14 8.36 6.99
CA THR A 63 -13.55 8.77 7.12
C THR A 63 -13.76 10.24 6.83
N SER A 64 -12.76 10.93 6.32
CA SER A 64 -12.82 12.37 6.03
C SER A 64 -13.67 12.67 4.80
N ARG A 65 -14.22 13.90 4.75
CA ARG A 65 -14.92 14.40 3.56
C ARG A 65 -13.99 14.50 2.35
N ALA A 66 -12.75 14.87 2.56
CA ALA A 66 -11.77 15.01 1.50
C ALA A 66 -11.56 13.70 0.74
N LEU A 67 -11.47 12.58 1.47
CA LEU A 67 -11.30 11.28 0.84
C LEU A 67 -12.58 10.79 0.17
N ASP A 68 -13.74 11.01 0.79
CA ASP A 68 -15.04 10.68 0.18
C ASP A 68 -15.25 11.42 -1.14
N GLN A 69 -14.94 12.71 -1.17
CA GLN A 69 -15.05 13.51 -2.39
C GLN A 69 -14.07 13.04 -3.46
N TRP A 70 -12.83 12.76 -3.07
CA TRP A 70 -11.81 12.22 -3.98
C TRP A 70 -12.28 10.90 -4.62
N ALA A 71 -12.82 9.99 -3.82
CA ALA A 71 -13.32 8.71 -4.29
C ALA A 71 -14.49 8.88 -5.26
N PHE A 72 -15.42 9.77 -4.95
CA PHE A 72 -16.54 10.09 -5.83
C PHE A 72 -16.06 10.65 -7.18
N GLU A 73 -15.13 11.60 -7.16
CA GLU A 73 -14.59 12.24 -8.36
C GLU A 73 -13.86 11.24 -9.28
N HIS A 74 -13.22 10.23 -8.72
CA HIS A 74 -12.43 9.25 -9.47
C HIS A 74 -13.15 7.91 -9.68
N GLY A 75 -14.40 7.79 -9.28
CA GLY A 75 -15.17 6.57 -9.43
C GLY A 75 -14.65 5.41 -8.59
N VAL A 76 -14.05 5.68 -7.44
CA VAL A 76 -13.50 4.69 -6.52
C VAL A 76 -14.51 4.40 -5.41
N GLU A 77 -14.77 3.12 -5.15
CA GLU A 77 -15.57 2.70 -4.03
C GLU A 77 -14.70 2.58 -2.77
N LEU A 78 -15.08 3.30 -1.71
CA LEU A 78 -14.45 3.14 -0.40
C LEU A 78 -15.23 2.14 0.44
N ARG A 79 -14.58 1.07 0.87
CA ARG A 79 -15.14 0.08 1.79
C ARG A 79 -14.44 0.17 3.13
N LEU A 80 -15.18 0.63 4.13
CA LEU A 80 -14.67 0.70 5.50
C LEU A 80 -14.81 -0.67 6.15
N ILE A 81 -13.69 -1.20 6.64
CA ILE A 81 -13.65 -2.50 7.30
C ILE A 81 -14.21 -2.35 8.71
N GLN A 82 -15.13 -3.25 9.08
CA GLN A 82 -15.74 -3.22 10.40
C GLN A 82 -14.73 -3.73 11.46
N PRO A 83 -14.61 -3.03 12.60
CA PRO A 83 -13.80 -3.51 13.70
C PRO A 83 -14.21 -4.92 14.16
N GLY A 84 -13.24 -5.76 14.50
CA GLY A 84 -13.50 -7.10 14.99
C GLY A 84 -13.80 -8.16 13.93
N LYS A 85 -13.64 -7.85 12.64
CA LYS A 85 -13.76 -8.83 11.54
C LYS A 85 -12.41 -9.10 10.90
N PRO A 86 -11.56 -9.94 11.49
CA PRO A 86 -10.18 -10.16 11.03
C PRO A 86 -10.09 -10.76 9.63
N THR A 87 -11.09 -11.53 9.18
CA THR A 87 -11.10 -12.14 7.85
C THR A 87 -11.17 -11.11 6.70
N GLN A 88 -11.67 -9.90 6.97
CA GLN A 88 -11.75 -8.84 5.98
C GLN A 88 -10.42 -8.12 5.77
N ASN A 89 -9.46 -8.30 6.67
CA ASN A 89 -8.22 -7.52 6.70
C ASN A 89 -6.97 -8.38 6.94
N GLY A 90 -7.08 -9.70 6.81
CA GLY A 90 -5.99 -10.62 7.17
C GLY A 90 -4.67 -10.37 6.44
N PHE A 91 -4.74 -10.03 5.15
CA PHE A 91 -3.54 -9.76 4.35
C PHE A 91 -2.80 -8.51 4.83
N ILE A 92 -3.51 -7.40 5.02
CA ILE A 92 -2.87 -6.15 5.47
C ILE A 92 -2.36 -6.25 6.90
N GLU A 93 -3.05 -6.98 7.77
CA GLU A 93 -2.60 -7.22 9.14
C GLU A 93 -1.31 -8.05 9.16
N SER A 94 -1.24 -9.10 8.35
CA SER A 94 -0.03 -9.90 8.20
C SER A 94 1.15 -9.08 7.66
N PHE A 95 0.90 -8.26 6.66
CA PHE A 95 1.91 -7.36 6.12
C PHE A 95 2.41 -6.38 7.20
N ASN A 96 1.49 -5.73 7.90
CA ASN A 96 1.83 -4.76 8.95
C ASN A 96 2.63 -5.41 10.07
N GLY A 97 2.31 -6.64 10.44
CA GLY A 97 3.08 -7.41 11.42
C GLY A 97 4.52 -7.64 10.99
N ARG A 98 4.74 -8.06 9.75
CA ARG A 98 6.09 -8.24 9.20
C ARG A 98 6.85 -6.93 9.07
N PHE A 99 6.18 -5.89 8.60
CA PHE A 99 6.78 -4.57 8.50
C PHE A 99 7.24 -4.05 9.86
N ARG A 100 6.42 -4.23 10.89
CA ARG A 100 6.78 -3.85 12.25
C ARG A 100 7.97 -4.67 12.76
N ASP A 101 7.91 -5.98 12.65
CA ASP A 101 8.93 -6.88 13.21
C ASP A 101 10.27 -6.76 12.48
N GLU A 102 10.25 -6.67 11.16
CA GLU A 102 11.46 -6.73 10.33
C GLU A 102 12.06 -5.37 10.03
N CYS A 103 11.27 -4.30 10.08
CA CYS A 103 11.74 -2.96 9.74
C CYS A 103 11.66 -1.99 10.93
N LEU A 104 10.48 -1.75 11.45
CA LEU A 104 10.30 -0.72 12.49
C LEU A 104 11.00 -1.06 13.81
N ASN A 105 10.89 -2.30 14.26
CA ASN A 105 11.50 -2.73 15.53
C ASN A 105 13.01 -2.97 15.43
N GLU A 106 13.53 -3.17 14.23
CA GLU A 106 14.96 -3.43 14.00
C GLU A 106 15.80 -2.16 13.85
N HIS A 107 15.18 -0.99 13.76
CA HIS A 107 15.89 0.27 13.48
C HIS A 107 15.54 1.39 14.45
N TRP A 108 16.55 2.19 14.76
CA TRP A 108 16.40 3.48 15.43
C TRP A 108 16.54 4.58 14.38
N PHE A 109 15.45 5.31 14.14
CA PHE A 109 15.46 6.37 13.14
C PHE A 109 15.89 7.69 13.77
N GLY A 110 17.00 8.26 13.28
CA GLY A 110 17.50 9.55 13.72
C GLY A 110 16.57 10.70 13.29
N ASP A 111 16.05 10.62 12.09
CA ASP A 111 15.13 11.60 11.50
C ASP A 111 14.18 10.94 10.49
N VAL A 112 13.27 11.73 9.93
CA VAL A 112 12.29 11.26 8.95
C VAL A 112 12.96 10.79 7.66
N SER A 113 14.02 11.46 7.22
CA SER A 113 14.75 11.05 6.01
C SER A 113 15.37 9.68 6.14
N HIS A 114 15.96 9.38 7.31
CA HIS A 114 16.50 8.07 7.61
C HIS A 114 15.39 7.01 7.62
N ALA A 115 14.27 7.30 8.26
CA ALA A 115 13.11 6.41 8.29
C ALA A 115 12.59 6.12 6.87
N ARG A 116 12.43 7.15 6.05
CA ARG A 116 11.96 7.01 4.66
C ARG A 116 12.88 6.14 3.82
N LYS A 117 14.18 6.34 3.93
CA LYS A 117 15.17 5.55 3.20
C LYS A 117 15.12 4.07 3.60
N THR A 118 15.18 3.79 4.89
CA THR A 118 15.17 2.42 5.42
C THR A 118 13.88 1.69 5.06
N ILE A 119 12.76 2.35 5.20
CA ILE A 119 11.44 1.79 4.88
C ILE A 119 11.29 1.55 3.37
N SER A 120 11.79 2.47 2.54
CA SER A 120 11.77 2.31 1.08
C SER A 120 12.60 1.09 0.64
N GLU A 121 13.76 0.88 1.24
CA GLU A 121 14.61 -0.29 0.97
C GLU A 121 13.93 -1.58 1.40
N TRP A 122 13.28 -1.59 2.55
CA TRP A 122 12.52 -2.75 3.02
C TRP A 122 11.34 -3.07 2.10
N ARG A 123 10.60 -2.04 1.65
CA ARG A 123 9.48 -2.20 0.72
C ARG A 123 9.94 -2.78 -0.61
N GLN A 124 11.05 -2.30 -1.13
CA GLN A 124 11.63 -2.81 -2.37
C GLN A 124 12.01 -4.28 -2.23
N ASP A 125 12.66 -4.67 -1.14
CA ASP A 125 12.99 -6.06 -0.84
C ASP A 125 11.74 -6.93 -0.76
N TYR A 126 10.70 -6.46 -0.09
CA TYR A 126 9.42 -7.16 0.01
C TYR A 126 8.81 -7.45 -1.37
N ASN A 127 8.80 -6.44 -2.25
CA ASN A 127 8.21 -6.60 -3.59
C ASN A 127 9.06 -7.45 -4.53
N GLU A 128 10.38 -7.34 -4.46
CA GLU A 128 11.29 -7.89 -5.47
C GLU A 128 11.97 -9.19 -5.04
N CYS A 129 12.07 -9.46 -3.74
CA CYS A 129 12.90 -10.56 -3.24
C CYS A 129 12.13 -11.60 -2.41
N ARG A 130 10.86 -11.39 -2.09
CA ARG A 130 10.11 -12.29 -1.20
C ARG A 130 9.06 -13.09 -1.94
N PRO A 131 9.26 -14.42 -2.07
CA PRO A 131 8.26 -15.31 -2.65
C PRO A 131 7.02 -15.40 -1.77
N HIS A 132 5.84 -15.46 -2.40
CA HIS A 132 4.56 -15.66 -1.72
C HIS A 132 3.89 -16.95 -2.18
N SER A 133 3.46 -17.78 -1.25
CA SER A 133 2.75 -19.01 -1.58
C SER A 133 1.47 -18.75 -2.38
N ALA A 134 0.75 -17.66 -2.07
CA ALA A 134 -0.45 -17.25 -2.78
C ALA A 134 -0.17 -16.85 -4.24
N LEU A 135 1.07 -16.59 -4.61
CA LEU A 135 1.51 -16.22 -5.96
C LEU A 135 2.33 -17.35 -6.62
N ASN A 136 2.13 -18.58 -6.23
CA ASN A 136 2.94 -19.73 -6.67
C ASN A 136 4.44 -19.52 -6.43
N TYR A 137 4.77 -18.96 -5.27
CA TYR A 137 6.14 -18.66 -4.84
C TYR A 137 6.87 -17.63 -5.69
N GLN A 138 6.15 -16.89 -6.53
CA GLN A 138 6.70 -15.70 -7.17
C GLN A 138 6.76 -14.54 -6.16
N THR A 139 7.68 -13.60 -6.42
CA THR A 139 7.64 -12.32 -5.71
C THR A 139 6.47 -11.48 -6.24
N PRO A 140 5.97 -10.51 -5.47
CA PRO A 140 4.94 -9.60 -5.98
C PRO A 140 5.30 -8.93 -7.30
N SER A 141 6.54 -8.47 -7.46
CA SER A 141 7.00 -7.84 -8.70
C SER A 141 7.00 -8.81 -9.89
N GLU A 142 7.46 -10.03 -9.69
CA GLU A 142 7.45 -11.08 -10.72
C GLU A 142 6.02 -11.41 -11.17
N PHE A 143 5.12 -11.59 -10.22
CA PHE A 143 3.71 -11.87 -10.51
C PHE A 143 3.07 -10.74 -11.29
N ALA A 144 3.27 -9.50 -10.87
CA ALA A 144 2.71 -8.31 -11.54
C ALA A 144 3.24 -8.17 -12.97
N ALA A 145 4.53 -8.41 -13.20
CA ALA A 145 5.13 -8.35 -14.52
C ALA A 145 4.57 -9.42 -15.45
N SER A 146 4.44 -10.67 -14.97
CA SER A 146 3.85 -11.76 -15.74
C SER A 146 2.41 -11.49 -16.13
N TRP A 147 1.61 -10.98 -15.19
CA TRP A 147 0.21 -10.66 -15.42
C TRP A 147 0.03 -9.55 -16.46
N ARG A 148 0.84 -8.50 -16.40
CA ARG A 148 0.82 -7.41 -17.39
C ARG A 148 1.19 -7.89 -18.77
N LYS A 149 2.20 -8.74 -18.88
CA LYS A 149 2.62 -9.34 -20.16
C LYS A 149 1.50 -10.16 -20.77
N ASP A 150 0.88 -11.06 -20.01
CA ASP A 150 -0.19 -11.92 -20.50
C ASP A 150 -1.40 -11.10 -20.99
N ASN A 151 -1.76 -10.05 -20.27
CA ASN A 151 -2.89 -9.19 -20.66
C ASN A 151 -2.56 -8.27 -21.84
N SER A 152 -1.35 -7.78 -21.97
CA SER A 152 -0.95 -7.00 -23.15
C SER A 152 -0.93 -7.84 -24.44
N GLU A 153 -0.56 -9.11 -24.34
CA GLU A 153 -0.61 -10.04 -25.48
C GLU A 153 -2.04 -10.36 -25.89
N SER A 154 -2.98 -10.47 -24.94
CA SER A 154 -4.40 -10.70 -25.23
C SER A 154 -5.07 -9.48 -25.87
N GLU A 155 -4.74 -8.28 -25.46
CA GLU A 155 -5.21 -7.04 -26.10
C GLU A 155 -4.64 -6.87 -27.51
N GLY A 156 -3.39 -7.28 -27.73
CA GLY A 156 -2.76 -7.28 -29.03
C GLY A 156 -3.38 -8.26 -30.02
N SER A 157 -3.98 -9.37 -29.55
CA SER A 157 -4.65 -10.34 -30.42
C SER A 157 -6.04 -9.89 -30.86
N ASP A 158 -6.70 -9.00 -30.13
CA ASP A 158 -8.01 -8.45 -30.48
C ASP A 158 -7.96 -7.34 -31.54
N ILE A 159 -6.79 -6.78 -31.82
CA ILE A 159 -6.60 -5.70 -32.80
C ILE A 159 -6.37 -6.21 -34.23
N THR A 160 -6.18 -7.49 -34.45
CA THR A 160 -5.88 -8.09 -35.73
C THR A 160 -7.11 -8.52 -36.56
N ASN A 161 -8.29 -8.08 -36.14
CA ASN A 161 -9.52 -8.24 -36.93
C ASN A 161 -10.02 -6.87 -37.41
#